data_5c56c8ce6e6fca955de9e171cffb1a2d
#
_entry.id   5c56c8ce6e6fca955de9e171cffb1a2d
#
_cell.length_a   1.000
_cell.length_b   1.000
_cell.length_c   1.000
_cell.angle_alpha   90.00
_cell.angle_beta   90.00
_cell.angle_gamma   90.00
#
_symmetry.space_group_name_H-M   'P 1'
#
loop_
_entity.id
_entity.type
_entity.pdbx_description
1 polymer ?
#
loop_
_entity_poly.entity_id
_entity_poly.type
_entity_poly.pdbx_seq_one_letter_code
_entity_poly.pdbx_strand_id
1 'polypeptide(L)'
;MTRALAAAVSLALVAFQGRMRLEGNWVARAGDEIRHIMVRGDSSAQFGDEVARWRVVADSLWITLGDGVWQVYGMQVGGDKLTISGGDLEKPVTLRRVGAPSPRPDTLAIPEAPPATARAW
;
A
#
# COMPACT_ATOMS: atom_id res chain seq x y z
N MET A 1 -4.11 -34.20 -12.70
CA MET A 1 -5.16 -33.78 -11.75
C MET A 1 -4.65 -32.83 -10.71
N THR A 2 -3.55 -33.16 -10.06
CA THR A 2 -2.97 -32.28 -9.04
C THR A 2 -2.46 -30.96 -9.60
N ARG A 3 -2.12 -30.90 -10.89
CA ARG A 3 -1.60 -29.68 -11.53
C ARG A 3 -2.62 -28.55 -11.58
N ALA A 4 -3.90 -28.84 -11.81
CA ALA A 4 -4.93 -27.83 -11.87
C ALA A 4 -5.16 -27.18 -10.50
N LEU A 5 -5.18 -27.99 -9.45
CA LEU A 5 -5.31 -27.49 -8.08
C LEU A 5 -4.09 -26.66 -7.67
N ALA A 6 -2.90 -27.11 -8.05
CA ALA A 6 -1.67 -26.39 -7.74
C ALA A 6 -1.65 -25.01 -8.42
N ALA A 7 -2.13 -24.94 -9.68
CA ALA A 7 -2.18 -23.66 -10.39
C ALA A 7 -3.15 -22.67 -9.71
N ALA A 8 -4.32 -23.15 -9.27
CA ALA A 8 -5.28 -22.29 -8.57
C ALA A 8 -4.71 -21.79 -7.23
N VAL A 9 -4.04 -22.66 -6.49
CA VAL A 9 -3.40 -22.28 -5.24
C VAL A 9 -2.29 -21.25 -5.49
N SER A 10 -1.52 -21.42 -6.56
CA SER A 10 -0.48 -20.46 -6.91
C SER A 10 -1.01 -19.06 -7.19
N LEU A 11 -2.15 -18.95 -7.89
CA LEU A 11 -2.76 -17.66 -8.17
C LEU A 11 -3.23 -16.98 -6.89
N ALA A 12 -3.84 -17.73 -5.97
CA ALA A 12 -4.27 -17.21 -4.68
C ALA A 12 -3.07 -16.73 -3.86
N LEU A 13 -1.98 -17.50 -3.86
CA LEU A 13 -0.76 -17.15 -3.15
C LEU A 13 -0.12 -15.87 -3.71
N VAL A 14 -0.12 -15.68 -5.02
CA VAL A 14 0.44 -14.49 -5.64
C VAL A 14 -0.32 -13.25 -5.20
N ALA A 15 -1.66 -13.28 -5.21
CA ALA A 15 -2.46 -12.16 -4.75
C ALA A 15 -2.23 -11.85 -3.27
N PHE A 16 -2.16 -12.88 -2.44
CA PHE A 16 -1.89 -12.74 -1.01
C PHE A 16 -0.50 -12.17 -0.75
N GLN A 17 0.51 -12.68 -1.46
CA GLN A 17 1.89 -12.21 -1.33
C GLN A 17 2.04 -10.74 -1.76
N GLY A 18 1.31 -10.31 -2.78
CA GLY A 18 1.33 -8.92 -3.20
C GLY A 18 0.90 -7.98 -2.08
N ARG A 19 -0.14 -8.37 -1.34
CA ARG A 19 -0.61 -7.60 -0.20
C ARG A 19 0.40 -7.65 0.95
N MET A 20 0.89 -8.83 1.32
CA MET A 20 1.87 -8.98 2.41
C MET A 20 3.19 -8.27 2.12
N ARG A 21 3.57 -8.17 0.85
CA ARG A 21 4.81 -7.51 0.47
C ARG A 21 4.82 -6.02 0.78
N LEU A 22 3.66 -5.42 0.96
CA LEU A 22 3.55 -4.00 1.28
C LEU A 22 3.47 -3.74 2.78
N GLU A 23 3.10 -4.72 3.59
CA GLU A 23 3.03 -4.51 5.02
C GLU A 23 4.41 -4.20 5.59
N GLY A 24 4.48 -3.14 6.38
CA GLY A 24 5.74 -2.77 6.98
C GLY A 24 5.79 -1.32 7.42
N ASN A 25 6.90 -0.99 8.06
CA ASN A 25 7.31 0.37 8.36
C ASN A 25 8.31 0.77 7.29
N TRP A 26 7.90 1.68 6.42
CA TRP A 26 8.69 2.13 5.29
C TRP A 26 9.25 3.52 5.55
N VAL A 27 10.46 3.75 5.08
CA VAL A 27 11.15 5.02 5.25
C VAL A 27 11.50 5.59 3.89
N ALA A 28 11.13 6.87 3.70
CA ALA A 28 11.56 7.64 2.55
C ALA A 28 12.43 8.79 3.02
N ARG A 29 13.50 9.05 2.28
CA ARG A 29 14.36 10.20 2.53
C ARG A 29 14.06 11.29 1.51
N ALA A 30 13.85 12.51 2.01
CA ALA A 30 13.66 13.69 1.18
C ALA A 30 14.62 14.76 1.71
N GLY A 31 15.84 14.82 1.14
CA GLY A 31 16.90 15.67 1.66
C GLY A 31 17.32 15.22 3.05
N ASP A 32 17.24 16.11 4.03
CA ASP A 32 17.56 15.80 5.43
C ASP A 32 16.37 15.23 6.19
N GLU A 33 15.19 15.21 5.59
CA GLU A 33 13.99 14.67 6.22
C GLU A 33 13.88 13.18 6.03
N ILE A 34 13.45 12.50 7.09
CA ILE A 34 13.10 11.08 7.03
C ILE A 34 11.60 10.98 7.34
N ARG A 35 10.86 10.38 6.41
CA ARG A 35 9.42 10.18 6.57
C ARG A 35 9.13 8.70 6.73
N HIS A 36 8.28 8.39 7.70
CA HIS A 36 7.83 7.03 7.93
C HIS A 36 6.43 6.84 7.38
N ILE A 37 6.23 5.71 6.72
CA ILE A 37 4.94 5.30 6.20
C ILE A 37 4.67 3.91 6.76
N MET A 38 3.59 3.77 7.53
CA MET A 38 3.14 2.49 8.04
C MET A 38 2.12 1.90 7.08
N VAL A 39 2.35 0.68 6.65
CA VAL A 39 1.40 -0.07 5.82
C VAL A 39 1.01 -1.30 6.60
N ARG A 40 -0.26 -1.41 6.97
CA ARG A 40 -0.77 -2.43 7.89
C ARG A 40 -1.71 -3.40 7.20
N GLY A 41 -1.79 -4.61 7.76
CA GLY A 41 -2.68 -5.64 7.24
C GLY A 41 -4.17 -5.36 7.45
N ASP A 42 -4.53 -4.38 8.29
CA ASP A 42 -5.92 -3.97 8.49
C ASP A 42 -6.44 -3.00 7.42
N SER A 43 -5.69 -2.83 6.33
CA SER A 43 -5.95 -1.90 5.22
C SER A 43 -5.65 -0.44 5.55
N SER A 44 -5.06 -0.15 6.70
CA SER A 44 -4.65 1.23 7.00
C SER A 44 -3.22 1.49 6.55
N ALA A 45 -2.99 2.71 6.08
CA ALA A 45 -1.66 3.26 5.87
C ALA A 45 -1.59 4.56 6.65
N GLN A 46 -0.46 4.83 7.29
CA GLN A 46 -0.33 6.00 8.14
C GLN A 46 0.87 6.84 7.74
N PHE A 47 0.62 8.12 7.56
CA PHE A 47 1.61 9.14 7.21
C PHE A 47 1.62 10.17 8.33
N GLY A 48 2.52 10.01 9.31
CA GLY A 48 2.48 10.87 10.50
C GLY A 48 1.19 10.62 11.29
N ASP A 49 0.37 11.65 11.45
CA ASP A 49 -0.91 11.55 12.17
C ASP A 49 -2.11 11.26 11.25
N GLU A 50 -1.88 11.12 9.97
CA GLU A 50 -2.93 10.92 8.99
C GLU A 50 -3.03 9.45 8.61
N VAL A 51 -4.24 8.91 8.67
CA VAL A 51 -4.51 7.52 8.30
C VAL A 51 -5.28 7.48 7.00
N ALA A 52 -4.81 6.64 6.10
CA ALA A 52 -5.43 6.38 4.81
C ALA A 52 -5.86 4.91 4.73
N ARG A 53 -6.71 4.59 3.76
CA ARG A 53 -7.00 3.21 3.39
C ARG A 53 -6.22 2.89 2.11
N TRP A 54 -5.66 1.69 2.05
CA TRP A 54 -4.90 1.25 0.89
C TRP A 54 -5.38 -0.10 0.38
N ARG A 55 -5.15 -0.33 -0.90
CA ARG A 55 -5.30 -1.65 -1.51
C ARG A 55 -4.38 -1.76 -2.73
N VAL A 56 -4.15 -2.99 -3.16
CA VAL A 56 -3.37 -3.29 -4.36
C VAL A 56 -4.30 -3.82 -5.42
N VAL A 57 -4.22 -3.25 -6.62
CA VAL A 57 -4.96 -3.72 -7.79
C VAL A 57 -3.92 -3.94 -8.88
N ALA A 58 -3.68 -5.20 -9.24
CA ALA A 58 -2.60 -5.60 -10.15
C ALA A 58 -1.25 -5.10 -9.61
N ASP A 59 -0.55 -4.27 -10.35
CA ASP A 59 0.74 -3.68 -9.92
C ASP A 59 0.58 -2.21 -9.53
N SER A 60 -0.62 -1.82 -9.14
CA SER A 60 -0.92 -0.45 -8.71
C SER A 60 -1.28 -0.41 -7.24
N LEU A 61 -0.86 0.66 -6.58
CA LEU A 61 -1.20 0.95 -5.20
C LEU A 61 -2.28 2.03 -5.19
N TRP A 62 -3.41 1.72 -4.56
CA TRP A 62 -4.56 2.61 -4.47
C TRP A 62 -4.68 3.11 -3.04
N ILE A 63 -4.75 4.43 -2.88
CA ILE A 63 -4.83 5.07 -1.57
C ILE A 63 -5.97 6.07 -1.55
N THR A 64 -6.77 6.06 -0.48
CA THR A 64 -7.78 7.08 -0.24
C THR A 64 -7.64 7.66 1.16
N LEU A 65 -7.83 8.97 1.24
CA LEU A 65 -7.84 9.70 2.50
C LEU A 65 -9.25 9.91 3.05
N GLY A 66 -10.26 9.30 2.40
CA GLY A 66 -11.64 9.46 2.81
C GLY A 66 -12.37 10.58 2.10
N ASP A 67 -11.83 11.08 1.02
CA ASP A 67 -12.38 12.16 0.21
C ASP A 67 -13.27 11.67 -0.94
N GLY A 68 -13.58 10.37 -0.96
CA GLY A 68 -14.48 9.78 -1.96
C GLY A 68 -13.82 9.35 -3.25
N VAL A 69 -12.50 9.43 -3.35
CA VAL A 69 -11.75 9.03 -4.53
C VAL A 69 -10.55 8.18 -4.14
N TRP A 70 -10.11 7.35 -5.07
CA TRP A 70 -8.84 6.63 -4.97
C TRP A 70 -7.76 7.38 -5.74
N GLN A 71 -6.62 7.57 -5.11
CA GLN A 71 -5.42 7.97 -5.82
C GLN A 71 -4.64 6.72 -6.19
N VAL A 72 -4.19 6.63 -7.44
CA VAL A 72 -3.58 5.42 -7.98
C VAL A 72 -2.12 5.70 -8.30
N TYR A 73 -1.25 4.87 -7.76
CA TYR A 73 0.20 4.95 -7.99
C TYR A 73 0.68 3.66 -8.63
N GLY A 74 1.62 3.79 -9.58
CA GLY A 74 2.38 2.63 -10.01
C GLY A 74 3.30 2.19 -8.88
N MET A 75 3.55 0.89 -8.76
CA MET A 75 4.45 0.40 -7.73
C MET A 75 5.32 -0.72 -8.24
N GLN A 76 6.53 -0.77 -7.69
CA GLN A 76 7.45 -1.88 -7.87
C GLN A 76 8.00 -2.26 -6.51
N VAL A 77 7.84 -3.52 -6.13
CA VAL A 77 8.30 -4.04 -4.85
C VAL A 77 9.38 -5.07 -5.11
N GLY A 78 10.51 -4.92 -4.46
CA GLY A 78 11.59 -5.89 -4.53
C GLY A 78 12.28 -5.98 -3.18
N GLY A 79 12.09 -7.10 -2.46
CA GLY A 79 12.64 -7.24 -1.13
C GLY A 79 12.16 -6.16 -0.20
N ASP A 80 13.07 -5.37 0.36
CA ASP A 80 12.77 -4.29 1.28
C ASP A 80 12.71 -2.92 0.60
N LYS A 81 12.58 -2.90 -0.73
CA LYS A 81 12.44 -1.68 -1.51
C LYS A 81 11.05 -1.58 -2.12
N LEU A 82 10.47 -0.40 -2.06
CA LEU A 82 9.22 -0.06 -2.71
C LEU A 82 9.42 1.24 -3.48
N THR A 83 9.15 1.20 -4.78
CA THR A 83 9.17 2.41 -5.60
C THR A 83 7.76 2.71 -6.05
N ILE A 84 7.27 3.92 -5.76
CA ILE A 84 5.97 4.40 -6.18
C ILE A 84 6.14 5.56 -7.16
N SER A 85 5.22 5.65 -8.11
CA SER A 85 5.28 6.67 -9.17
C SER A 85 3.88 7.04 -9.62
N GLY A 86 3.78 8.19 -10.26
CA GLY A 86 2.49 8.69 -10.77
C GLY A 86 1.66 9.36 -9.70
N GLY A 87 0.34 9.38 -9.89
CA GLY A 87 -0.56 10.08 -8.98
C GLY A 87 -0.19 11.57 -8.89
N ASP A 88 -0.03 12.06 -7.68
CA ASP A 88 0.39 13.43 -7.40
C ASP A 88 1.90 13.60 -7.26
N LEU A 89 2.67 12.55 -7.54
CA LEU A 89 4.13 12.57 -7.40
C LEU A 89 4.77 13.17 -8.65
N GLU A 90 5.64 14.15 -8.46
CA GLU A 90 6.40 14.74 -9.56
C GLU A 90 7.44 13.79 -10.12
N LYS A 91 7.98 12.93 -9.28
CA LYS A 91 8.97 11.92 -9.66
C LYS A 91 8.83 10.70 -8.78
N PRO A 92 9.34 9.54 -9.22
CA PRO A 92 9.25 8.32 -8.42
C PRO A 92 9.88 8.49 -7.05
N VAL A 93 9.28 7.85 -6.06
CA VAL A 93 9.78 7.85 -4.68
C VAL A 93 10.13 6.42 -4.30
N THR A 94 11.32 6.23 -3.77
CA THR A 94 11.78 4.93 -3.30
C THR A 94 11.77 4.91 -1.78
N LEU A 95 11.13 3.88 -1.23
CA LEU A 95 11.06 3.67 0.21
C LEU A 95 11.78 2.37 0.56
N ARG A 96 12.29 2.32 1.78
CA ARG A 96 12.93 1.13 2.31
C ARG A 96 12.16 0.64 3.53
N ARG A 97 11.91 -0.67 3.60
CA ARG A 97 11.31 -1.28 4.78
C ARG A 97 12.35 -1.40 5.87
N VAL A 98 12.03 -0.87 7.05
CA VAL A 98 12.94 -0.92 8.19
C VAL A 98 12.41 -1.78 9.32
N GLY A 99 11.21 -2.30 9.21
CA GLY A 99 10.65 -3.18 10.22
C GLY A 99 9.19 -3.48 9.99
N ALA A 100 8.57 -4.12 10.98
CA ALA A 100 7.15 -4.39 10.96
C ALA A 100 6.35 -3.12 11.25
N PRO A 101 5.07 -3.05 10.81
CA PRO A 101 4.24 -1.89 11.13
C PRO A 101 3.85 -1.90 12.59
N SER A 102 3.73 -0.71 13.19
CA SER A 102 3.17 -0.57 14.52
C SER A 102 1.64 -0.68 14.46
N PRO A 103 0.97 -1.04 15.58
CA PRO A 103 -0.49 -1.07 15.61
C PRO A 103 -1.08 0.31 15.34
N ARG A 104 -2.26 0.33 14.70
CA ARG A 104 -2.98 1.58 14.46
C ARG A 104 -3.51 2.09 15.80
N PRO A 105 -3.31 3.39 16.11
CA PRO A 105 -3.92 3.98 17.31
C PRO A 105 -5.46 3.88 17.26
N ASP A 106 -6.08 3.55 18.38
CA ASP A 106 -7.53 3.38 18.46
C ASP A 106 -8.28 4.68 18.13
N THR A 107 -7.64 5.81 18.32
CA THR A 107 -8.24 7.12 18.05
C THR A 107 -8.23 7.50 16.57
N LEU A 108 -7.50 6.75 15.73
CA LEU A 108 -7.38 7.03 14.31
C LEU A 108 -8.15 5.97 13.51
N ALA A 109 -9.30 6.36 12.99
CA ALA A 109 -10.14 5.47 12.20
C ALA A 109 -9.58 5.30 10.78
N ILE A 110 -9.88 4.15 10.17
CA ILE A 110 -9.56 3.91 8.77
C ILE A 110 -10.63 4.59 7.92
N PRO A 111 -10.26 5.43 6.95
CA PRO A 111 -11.24 6.07 6.07
C PRO A 111 -12.08 5.03 5.33
N GLU A 112 -13.31 5.39 5.01
CA GLU A 112 -14.17 4.54 4.20
C GLU A 112 -13.63 4.45 2.77
N ALA A 113 -13.80 3.27 2.16
CA ALA A 113 -13.50 3.11 0.75
C ALA A 113 -14.45 3.95 -0.09
N PRO A 114 -13.99 4.54 -1.20
CA PRO A 114 -14.89 5.23 -2.10
C PRO A 114 -15.98 4.28 -2.62
N PRO A 115 -17.16 4.82 -3.02
CA PRO A 115 -18.21 4.00 -3.60
C PRO A 115 -17.72 3.19 -4.80
N ALA A 116 -18.37 2.06 -5.07
CA ALA A 116 -17.99 1.21 -6.21
C ALA A 116 -18.07 1.94 -7.55
N THR A 117 -18.86 3.02 -7.62
CA THR A 117 -18.99 3.86 -8.81
C THR A 117 -17.94 4.95 -8.90
N ALA A 118 -17.14 5.17 -7.85
CA ALA A 118 -16.09 6.18 -7.87
C ALA A 118 -14.98 5.75 -8.83
N ARG A 119 -14.45 6.72 -9.56
CA ARG A 119 -13.37 6.46 -10.50
C ARG A 119 -12.02 6.58 -9.81
N ALA A 120 -11.10 5.74 -10.25
CA ALA A 120 -9.69 5.86 -9.87
C ALA A 120 -9.01 6.91 -10.73
N TRP A 121 -8.04 7.59 -10.15
CA TRP A 121 -7.24 8.60 -10.83
C TRP A 121 -5.84 8.10 -11.14
#